data_87095a352af9bbfe9af50f1c02fd3811
#
_entry.id   87095a352af9bbfe9af50f1c02fd3811
#
_cell.length_a   1.000
_cell.length_b   1.000
_cell.length_c   1.000
_cell.angle_alpha   90.00
_cell.angle_beta   90.00
_cell.angle_gamma   90.00
#
_symmetry.space_group_name_H-M   'P 1'
#
loop_
_entity.id
_entity.type
_entity.pdbx_description
1 polymer ?
#
loop_
_entity_poly.entity_id
_entity_poly.type
_entity_poly.pdbx_seq_one_letter_code
_entity_poly.pdbx_strand_id
1 'polypeptide(L)' 'MLWCMERLSFQDATLDKVCHDLSMWYGVNVVLADNLVGKGCINFTITDESLESVLSIISATTGVNYRFESPKSAIVY' A
#
# COMPACT_ATOMS: atom_id res chain seq x y z
N MET A 1 -6.72 10.54 -13.82
CA MET A 1 -6.99 9.60 -13.76
C MET A 1 -6.18 8.67 -14.41
N LEU A 2 -6.19 7.64 -14.16
CA LEU A 2 -5.25 6.68 -14.59
C LEU A 2 -5.84 5.80 -15.64
N TRP A 3 -6.53 6.46 -16.54
CA TRP A 3 -7.25 5.76 -17.51
C TRP A 3 -6.41 4.87 -18.37
N CYS A 4 -5.18 5.10 -18.48
CA CYS A 4 -4.35 4.24 -19.31
C CYS A 4 -3.54 3.26 -18.48
N MET A 5 -3.75 3.24 -17.17
CA MET A 5 -3.00 2.33 -16.31
C MET A 5 -3.91 1.24 -15.83
N GLU A 6 -3.57 0.02 -16.14
CA GLU A 6 -4.34 -1.13 -15.70
C GLU A 6 -3.67 -1.87 -14.57
N ARG A 7 -2.52 -1.39 -14.14
CA ARG A 7 -1.80 -2.03 -13.05
C ARG A 7 -0.85 -1.03 -12.43
N LEU A 8 -0.50 -1.29 -11.19
CA LEU A 8 0.42 -0.47 -10.43
C LEU A 8 1.58 -1.36 -10.01
N SER A 9 2.78 -1.02 -10.45
CA SER A 9 3.96 -1.82 -10.16
C SER A 9 4.84 -1.15 -9.14
N PHE A 10 5.39 -1.93 -8.24
CA PHE A 10 6.39 -1.46 -7.29
C PHE A 10 7.67 -2.22 -7.52
N GLN A 11 8.79 -1.50 -7.59
CA GLN A 11 10.09 -2.10 -7.72
C GLN A 11 11.00 -1.44 -6.71
N ASP A 12 11.44 -2.20 -5.73
CA ASP A 12 12.35 -1.72 -4.71
C ASP A 12 11.79 -0.50 -3.99
N ALA A 13 10.50 -0.55 -3.71
CA ALA A 13 9.79 0.59 -3.14
C ALA A 13 9.75 0.50 -1.62
N THR A 14 9.91 1.66 -0.96
CA THR A 14 9.78 1.72 0.48
C THR A 14 8.31 1.72 0.87
N LEU A 15 8.04 1.48 2.16
CA LEU A 15 6.67 1.44 2.65
C LEU A 15 5.96 2.77 2.47
N ASP A 16 6.66 3.87 2.69
CA ASP A 16 6.04 5.18 2.51
C ASP A 16 5.65 5.42 1.06
N LYS A 17 6.47 5.02 0.13
CA LYS A 17 6.16 5.13 -1.28
C LYS A 17 4.95 4.28 -1.64
N VAL A 18 4.92 3.04 -1.15
CA VAL A 18 3.81 2.14 -1.42
C VAL A 18 2.51 2.69 -0.85
N CYS A 19 2.54 3.16 0.40
CA CYS A 19 1.34 3.70 1.02
C CYS A 19 0.82 4.92 0.28
N HIS A 20 1.73 5.79 -0.17
CA HIS A 20 1.34 6.96 -0.92
C HIS A 20 0.65 6.56 -2.23
N ASP A 21 1.26 5.63 -2.96
CA ASP A 21 0.71 5.20 -4.24
C ASP A 21 -0.62 4.48 -4.06
N LEU A 22 -0.76 3.67 -3.02
CA LEU A 22 -2.01 3.00 -2.74
C LEU A 22 -3.11 4.00 -2.41
N SER A 23 -2.76 5.03 -1.66
CA SER A 23 -3.72 6.08 -1.32
C SER A 23 -4.29 6.72 -2.58
N MET A 24 -3.43 7.00 -3.55
CA MET A 24 -3.88 7.60 -4.79
C MET A 24 -4.61 6.61 -5.69
N TRP A 25 -4.11 5.38 -5.73
CA TRP A 25 -4.68 4.37 -6.61
C TRP A 25 -6.10 4.00 -6.21
N TYR A 26 -6.34 3.84 -4.92
CA TYR A 26 -7.65 3.42 -4.43
C TYR A 26 -8.51 4.58 -3.95
N GLY A 27 -7.96 5.78 -3.89
CA GLY A 27 -8.71 6.93 -3.41
C GLY A 27 -9.05 6.86 -1.94
N VAL A 28 -8.15 6.27 -1.14
CA VAL A 28 -8.34 6.14 0.30
C VAL A 28 -7.16 6.78 1.02
N ASN A 29 -7.29 6.96 2.32
CA ASN A 29 -6.22 7.49 3.13
C ASN A 29 -5.45 6.33 3.77
N VAL A 30 -4.20 6.15 3.37
CA VAL A 30 -3.36 5.09 3.93
C VAL A 30 -2.26 5.77 4.74
N VAL A 31 -2.28 5.55 6.04
CA VAL A 31 -1.35 6.18 6.97
C VAL A 31 -0.28 5.17 7.36
N LEU A 32 0.95 5.62 7.41
CA LEU A 32 2.09 4.77 7.78
C LEU A 32 2.68 5.28 9.09
N ALA A 33 2.97 4.35 10.00
CA ALA A 33 3.61 4.72 11.25
C ALA A 33 5.00 5.30 10.99
N ASP A 34 5.39 6.29 11.78
CA ASP A 34 6.64 7.00 11.56
C ASP A 34 7.85 6.08 11.56
N ASN A 35 7.85 5.08 12.42
CA ASN A 35 9.00 4.19 12.52
C ASN A 35 9.16 3.28 11.32
N LEU A 36 8.19 3.27 10.41
CA LEU A 36 8.25 2.45 9.21
C LEU A 36 8.62 3.25 7.97
N VAL A 37 8.67 4.56 8.08
CA VAL A 37 9.01 5.40 6.94
C VAL A 37 10.43 5.09 6.48
N GLY A 38 10.58 4.89 5.18
CA GLY A 38 11.87 4.57 4.60
C GLY A 38 12.27 3.12 4.72
N LYS A 39 11.43 2.30 5.33
CA LYS A 39 11.74 0.89 5.48
C LYS A 39 11.02 0.06 4.43
N GLY A 40 11.48 -1.17 4.28
CA GLY A 40 10.85 -2.08 3.36
C GLY A 40 11.47 -2.01 1.98
N CYS A 41 11.25 -3.07 1.23
CA CYS A 41 11.73 -3.16 -0.15
C CYS A 41 10.68 -4.01 -0.85
N ILE A 42 9.74 -3.34 -1.49
CA ILE A 42 8.55 -4.01 -1.99
C ILE A 42 8.61 -4.12 -3.50
N ASN A 43 8.41 -5.33 -3.97
CA ASN A 43 8.42 -5.62 -5.39
C ASN A 43 7.20 -6.45 -5.72
N PHE A 44 6.16 -5.82 -6.22
CA PHE A 44 5.04 -6.56 -6.76
C PHE A 44 4.16 -5.65 -7.59
N THR A 45 3.23 -6.26 -8.31
CA THR A 45 2.35 -5.54 -9.21
C THR A 45 0.91 -5.77 -8.77
N ILE A 46 0.14 -4.69 -8.72
CA ILE A 46 -1.27 -4.73 -8.42
C ILE A 46 -2.03 -4.61 -9.72
N THR A 47 -2.95 -5.53 -9.96
CA THR A 47 -3.79 -5.42 -11.15
C THR A 47 -5.23 -5.20 -10.78
N ASP A 48 -5.81 -6.17 -10.07
CA ASP A 48 -7.23 -6.15 -9.81
C ASP A 48 -7.55 -6.47 -8.36
N GLU A 49 -6.56 -6.40 -7.50
CA GLU A 49 -6.74 -6.75 -6.11
C GLU A 49 -7.43 -5.62 -5.35
N SER A 50 -8.13 -5.98 -4.28
CA SER A 50 -8.68 -4.99 -3.37
C SER A 50 -7.57 -4.44 -2.49
N LEU A 51 -7.82 -3.29 -1.87
CA LEU A 51 -6.84 -2.70 -0.97
C LEU A 51 -6.52 -3.64 0.19
N GLU A 52 -7.53 -4.33 0.71
CA GLU A 52 -7.30 -5.25 1.81
C GLU A 52 -6.35 -6.37 1.39
N SER A 53 -6.55 -6.91 0.19
CA SER A 53 -5.66 -7.95 -0.32
C SER A 53 -4.23 -7.45 -0.45
N VAL A 54 -4.06 -6.23 -0.95
CA VAL A 54 -2.74 -5.64 -1.11
C VAL A 54 -2.07 -5.45 0.24
N LEU A 55 -2.81 -4.93 1.21
CA LEU A 55 -2.24 -4.73 2.55
C LEU A 55 -1.88 -6.06 3.19
N SER A 56 -2.66 -7.10 2.94
CA SER A 56 -2.36 -8.43 3.44
C SER A 56 -1.05 -8.94 2.86
N ILE A 57 -0.83 -8.73 1.57
CA ILE A 57 0.41 -9.14 0.91
C ILE A 57 1.59 -8.37 1.50
N ILE A 58 1.43 -7.07 1.68
CA ILE A 58 2.49 -6.24 2.25
C ILE A 58 2.82 -6.70 3.67
N SER A 59 1.80 -7.00 4.46
CA SER A 59 1.99 -7.47 5.81
C SER A 59 2.77 -8.79 5.82
N ALA A 60 2.42 -9.71 4.94
CA ALA A 60 3.10 -10.99 4.86
C ALA A 60 4.54 -10.85 4.40
N THR A 61 4.79 -9.88 3.52
CA THR A 61 6.12 -9.70 2.94
C THR A 61 7.07 -8.99 3.89
N THR A 62 6.59 -7.97 4.59
CA THR A 62 7.45 -7.12 5.41
C THR A 62 7.27 -7.32 6.90
N GLY A 63 6.23 -8.02 7.31
CA GLY A 63 5.98 -8.26 8.72
C GLY A 63 5.26 -7.12 9.43
N VAL A 64 4.81 -6.11 8.69
CA VAL A 64 4.06 -5.02 9.30
C VAL A 64 2.61 -5.44 9.53
N ASN A 65 1.90 -4.67 10.32
CA ASN A 65 0.49 -4.88 10.57
C ASN A 65 -0.32 -3.81 9.86
N TYR A 66 -1.58 -4.05 9.71
CA TYR A 66 -2.46 -3.05 9.14
C TYR A 66 -3.86 -3.21 9.73
N ARG A 67 -4.62 -2.14 9.68
CA ARG A 67 -6.02 -2.18 10.04
C ARG A 67 -6.76 -1.05 9.37
N PHE A 68 -8.04 -1.22 9.20
CA PHE A 68 -8.90 -0.19 8.64
C PHE A 68 -9.57 0.57 9.78
N GLU A 69 -9.44 1.88 9.77
CA GLU A 69 -10.11 2.73 10.76
C GLU A 69 -11.47 3.18 10.27
N SER A 70 -11.65 3.19 8.97
CA SER A 70 -12.93 3.49 8.35
C SER A 70 -12.91 2.90 6.96
N PRO A 71 -14.04 2.92 6.24
CA PRO A 71 -14.05 2.37 4.89
C PRO A 71 -13.07 3.04 3.94
N LYS A 72 -12.60 4.25 4.29
CA LYS A 72 -11.67 4.97 3.42
C LYS A 72 -10.40 5.36 4.13
N SER A 73 -10.07 4.70 5.22
CA SER A 73 -8.86 5.01 5.97
C SER A 73 -8.26 3.74 6.54
N ALA A 74 -6.97 3.55 6.30
CA ALA A 74 -6.24 2.40 6.80
C ALA A 74 -4.93 2.86 7.43
N ILE A 75 -4.45 2.09 8.38
CA ILE A 75 -3.19 2.37 9.05
C ILE A 75 -2.28 1.16 8.92
N VAL A 76 -1.03 1.41 8.58
CA VAL A 76 0.04 0.41 8.55
C VAL A 76 0.99 0.71 9.70
N TYR A 77 1.23 -0.28 10.55
CA TYR A 77 2.05 -0.04 11.75
C TYR A 77 2.90 -1.24 12.15
#